data_410e3f2eaffc9508f25fc73fb9e4dbd8
#
_entry.id   410e3f2eaffc9508f25fc73fb9e4dbd8
#
_cell.length_a   1.000
_cell.length_b   1.000
_cell.length_c   1.000
_cell.angle_alpha   90.00
_cell.angle_beta   90.00
_cell.angle_gamma   90.00
#
_symmetry.space_group_name_H-M   'P 1'
#
loop_
_entity.id
_entity.type
_entity.pdbx_description
1 polymer ?
#
loop_
_entity_poly.entity_id
_entity_poly.type
_entity_poly.pdbx_seq_one_letter_code
_entity_poly.pdbx_strand_id
1 'polypeptide(L)'
;IATLAGEKITPAQAHHLLGQEIGHVVFDGTQGVDCNALAAVSGAMTAGALLILLLPPWQRWASLPDKDSLRWAEQETAIATPHFVAHFKRCFARHTTIISWQEGEAVNWGVQLSLPRWQKPCGKPTAAQHSLLKRLLTGQPDIYVLTAPRGRGKSALAGMLIARWQGACVVTSASRDSAASVLNWAGENATYLAPDNLLLLSQQPDFVAPEWLIIDEAATLPTAQLTALIALAPRVLLMTTVLGYEGTGKGFLLKFCAGLPSWQALTLDDPIRWAASAPLEQVSDDLLLFHAETQYLHGLPPTLTASDISPPQSLTSAQLAQDESLLRQFYGLLSSAHYRTSPLDLRRLLDAPQQHFTVIRHHQQIIAALWVVEEGGLSETLAHEVWAGRRRPKGNLVAQSLSAHGGYYHAPLLHSKQGKIT
;
A
#
# COMPACT_ATOMS: atom_id res chain seq x y z
N ILE A 1 14.21 2.39 -13.70
CA ILE A 1 13.21 3.46 -13.85
C ILE A 1 13.94 4.70 -14.31
N ALA A 2 13.52 5.30 -15.41
CA ALA A 2 14.07 6.55 -15.91
C ALA A 2 12.94 7.54 -16.17
N THR A 3 13.10 8.78 -15.72
CA THR A 3 12.24 9.89 -16.13
C THR A 3 12.73 10.45 -17.44
N LEU A 4 11.86 11.00 -18.29
CA LEU A 4 12.30 11.68 -19.52
C LEU A 4 13.11 12.96 -19.24
N ALA A 5 13.12 13.44 -18.01
CA ALA A 5 14.02 14.49 -17.55
C ALA A 5 15.48 14.00 -17.35
N GLY A 6 15.75 12.69 -17.58
CA GLY A 6 17.10 12.12 -17.51
C GLY A 6 17.48 11.54 -16.13
N GLU A 7 16.60 11.64 -15.15
CA GLU A 7 16.83 11.05 -13.82
C GLU A 7 16.66 9.53 -13.89
N LYS A 8 17.62 8.78 -13.36
CA LYS A 8 17.57 7.32 -13.26
C LYS A 8 17.56 6.91 -11.81
N ILE A 9 16.59 6.10 -11.44
CA ILE A 9 16.49 5.52 -10.09
C ILE A 9 16.34 4.01 -10.16
N THR A 10 16.81 3.34 -9.14
CA THR A 10 16.57 1.90 -8.97
C THR A 10 15.12 1.67 -8.48
N PRO A 11 14.53 0.48 -8.68
CA PRO A 11 13.24 0.16 -8.09
C PRO A 11 13.19 0.36 -6.56
N ALA A 12 14.27 0.03 -5.86
CA ALA A 12 14.37 0.23 -4.41
C ALA A 12 14.27 1.70 -3.98
N GLN A 13 14.65 2.64 -4.85
CA GLN A 13 14.56 4.08 -4.60
C GLN A 13 13.20 4.68 -4.99
N ALA A 14 12.29 3.91 -5.60
CA ALA A 14 11.00 4.43 -6.05
C ALA A 14 10.15 5.02 -4.92
N HIS A 15 10.38 4.62 -3.67
CA HIS A 15 9.71 5.19 -2.51
C HIS A 15 10.02 6.68 -2.30
N HIS A 16 11.16 7.19 -2.77
CA HIS A 16 11.49 8.62 -2.73
C HIS A 16 10.60 9.47 -3.66
N LEU A 17 9.93 8.86 -4.64
CA LEU A 17 8.98 9.56 -5.52
C LEU A 17 7.65 9.88 -4.81
N LEU A 18 7.45 9.32 -3.63
CA LEU A 18 6.22 9.52 -2.88
C LEU A 18 6.07 10.97 -2.44
N GLY A 19 4.87 11.51 -2.67
CA GLY A 19 4.61 12.93 -2.42
C GLY A 19 5.09 13.86 -3.53
N GLN A 20 5.92 13.37 -4.46
CA GLN A 20 6.37 14.15 -5.62
C GLN A 20 5.38 14.08 -6.80
N GLU A 21 5.56 14.97 -7.76
CA GLU A 21 4.87 14.99 -9.04
C GLU A 21 5.89 14.78 -10.15
N ILE A 22 5.76 13.67 -10.89
CA ILE A 22 6.67 13.30 -11.97
C ILE A 22 5.95 13.28 -13.32
N GLY A 23 6.68 13.56 -14.38
CA GLY A 23 6.20 13.49 -15.75
C GLY A 23 6.25 12.07 -16.32
N HIS A 24 6.62 11.99 -17.62
CA HIS A 24 6.75 10.69 -18.31
C HIS A 24 7.84 9.81 -17.71
N VAL A 25 7.57 8.51 -17.65
CA VAL A 25 8.47 7.53 -17.05
C VAL A 25 8.65 6.33 -17.98
N VAL A 26 9.89 5.87 -18.10
CA VAL A 26 10.22 4.55 -18.64
C VAL A 26 10.52 3.61 -17.47
N PHE A 27 9.71 2.58 -17.33
CA PHE A 27 9.88 1.52 -16.34
C PHE A 27 10.41 0.27 -17.01
N ASP A 28 11.66 -0.08 -16.73
CA ASP A 28 12.29 -1.28 -17.27
C ASP A 28 11.95 -2.49 -16.39
N GLY A 29 11.01 -3.31 -16.84
CA GLY A 29 10.61 -4.57 -16.26
C GLY A 29 11.17 -5.80 -16.99
N THR A 30 12.11 -5.63 -17.91
CA THR A 30 12.63 -6.73 -18.75
C THR A 30 13.35 -7.83 -17.97
N GLN A 31 13.85 -7.52 -16.78
CA GLN A 31 14.50 -8.49 -15.89
C GLN A 31 13.62 -8.91 -14.71
N GLY A 32 12.45 -8.30 -14.56
CA GLY A 32 11.49 -8.54 -13.49
C GLY A 32 10.70 -7.28 -13.17
N VAL A 33 9.45 -7.45 -12.75
CA VAL A 33 8.54 -6.34 -12.45
C VAL A 33 8.43 -6.16 -10.94
N ASP A 34 9.06 -5.10 -10.41
CA ASP A 34 8.86 -4.67 -9.04
C ASP A 34 7.51 -3.96 -8.90
N CYS A 35 6.52 -4.67 -8.38
CA CYS A 35 5.16 -4.16 -8.23
C CYS A 35 5.05 -3.00 -7.22
N ASN A 36 5.92 -2.96 -6.19
CA ASN A 36 5.93 -1.84 -5.25
C ASN A 36 6.45 -0.57 -5.94
N ALA A 37 7.52 -0.71 -6.73
CA ALA A 37 8.06 0.40 -7.50
C ALA A 37 7.08 0.87 -8.58
N LEU A 38 6.40 -0.05 -9.27
CA LEU A 38 5.37 0.28 -10.26
C LEU A 38 4.22 1.07 -9.62
N ALA A 39 3.74 0.64 -8.45
CA ALA A 39 2.70 1.33 -7.70
C ALA A 39 3.13 2.74 -7.24
N ALA A 40 4.39 2.88 -6.77
CA ALA A 40 4.93 4.17 -6.35
C ALA A 40 5.00 5.15 -7.53
N VAL A 41 5.54 4.70 -8.66
CA VAL A 41 5.66 5.48 -9.90
C VAL A 41 4.29 5.90 -10.41
N SER A 42 3.35 4.95 -10.57
CA SER A 42 1.99 5.24 -11.07
C SER A 42 1.28 6.29 -10.21
N GLY A 43 1.45 6.20 -8.88
CA GLY A 43 0.85 7.14 -7.94
C GLY A 43 1.53 8.51 -7.88
N ALA A 44 2.74 8.68 -8.44
CA ALA A 44 3.47 9.93 -8.49
C ALA A 44 3.30 10.70 -9.82
N MET A 45 2.87 10.02 -10.88
CA MET A 45 2.73 10.62 -12.22
C MET A 45 1.63 11.68 -12.28
N THR A 46 1.86 12.72 -13.08
CA THR A 46 0.90 13.80 -13.30
C THR A 46 -0.03 13.50 -14.48
N ALA A 47 -1.15 14.22 -14.58
CA ALA A 47 -2.04 14.14 -15.72
C ALA A 47 -1.30 14.45 -17.05
N GLY A 48 -1.60 13.67 -18.09
CA GLY A 48 -0.95 13.76 -19.41
C GLY A 48 0.43 13.09 -19.49
N ALA A 49 0.94 12.55 -18.40
CA ALA A 49 2.18 11.77 -18.40
C ALA A 49 1.95 10.36 -18.98
N LEU A 50 2.99 9.81 -19.60
CA LEU A 50 3.01 8.44 -20.14
C LEU A 50 3.90 7.55 -19.27
N LEU A 51 3.39 6.39 -18.91
CA LEU A 51 4.18 5.28 -18.38
C LEU A 51 4.53 4.35 -19.56
N ILE A 52 5.81 4.27 -19.89
CA ILE A 52 6.33 3.32 -20.87
C ILE A 52 6.89 2.15 -20.11
N LEU A 53 6.26 0.98 -20.25
CA LEU A 53 6.63 -0.24 -19.55
C LEU A 53 7.35 -1.17 -20.53
N LEU A 54 8.63 -1.40 -20.31
CA LEU A 54 9.44 -2.37 -21.06
C LEU A 54 9.31 -3.74 -20.39
N LEU A 55 8.94 -4.75 -21.16
CA LEU A 55 8.65 -6.09 -20.67
C LEU A 55 9.46 -7.15 -21.44
N PRO A 56 9.64 -8.36 -20.88
CA PRO A 56 10.22 -9.47 -21.60
C PRO A 56 9.39 -9.85 -22.84
N PRO A 57 9.96 -10.61 -23.80
CA PRO A 57 9.22 -11.10 -24.96
C PRO A 57 7.91 -11.78 -24.53
N TRP A 58 6.77 -11.23 -25.01
CA TRP A 58 5.42 -11.53 -24.49
C TRP A 58 5.11 -13.03 -24.44
N GLN A 59 5.44 -13.79 -25.52
CA GLN A 59 5.15 -15.23 -25.59
C GLN A 59 5.98 -16.05 -24.61
N ARG A 60 7.23 -15.64 -24.34
CA ARG A 60 8.18 -16.37 -23.51
C ARG A 60 8.21 -15.89 -22.05
N TRP A 61 7.59 -14.76 -21.74
CA TRP A 61 7.70 -14.12 -20.44
C TRP A 61 7.41 -15.05 -19.26
N ALA A 62 6.35 -15.86 -19.35
CA ALA A 62 5.95 -16.79 -18.29
C ALA A 62 7.00 -17.87 -17.95
N SER A 63 7.92 -18.15 -18.86
CA SER A 63 9.00 -19.15 -18.68
C SER A 63 10.36 -18.53 -18.34
N LEU A 64 10.49 -17.21 -18.39
CA LEU A 64 11.74 -16.52 -18.09
C LEU A 64 11.91 -16.29 -16.59
N PRO A 65 13.14 -16.39 -16.06
CA PRO A 65 13.41 -16.02 -14.67
C PRO A 65 13.11 -14.55 -14.42
N ASP A 66 12.40 -14.28 -13.36
CA ASP A 66 12.06 -12.91 -12.88
C ASP A 66 12.99 -12.56 -11.73
N LYS A 67 13.91 -11.60 -11.92
CA LYS A 67 14.86 -11.19 -10.89
C LYS A 67 14.19 -10.57 -9.66
N ASP A 68 12.97 -10.03 -9.79
CA ASP A 68 12.24 -9.52 -8.64
C ASP A 68 11.90 -10.64 -7.64
N SER A 69 11.83 -11.90 -8.11
CA SER A 69 11.56 -13.05 -7.24
C SER A 69 12.60 -13.25 -6.13
N LEU A 70 13.84 -12.81 -6.33
CA LEU A 70 14.90 -12.86 -5.32
C LEU A 70 14.56 -12.06 -4.04
N ARG A 71 13.60 -11.15 -4.11
CA ARG A 71 13.17 -10.35 -2.96
C ARG A 71 12.13 -11.05 -2.09
N TRP A 72 11.40 -12.04 -2.64
CA TRP A 72 10.21 -12.58 -1.99
C TRP A 72 10.04 -14.11 -2.07
N ALA A 73 10.75 -14.79 -2.99
CA ALA A 73 10.60 -16.24 -3.18
C ALA A 73 11.47 -17.09 -2.23
N GLU A 74 12.35 -16.45 -1.46
CA GLU A 74 13.28 -17.12 -0.53
C GLU A 74 14.22 -18.13 -1.25
N GLN A 75 14.49 -17.90 -2.53
CA GLN A 75 15.38 -18.70 -3.37
C GLN A 75 16.69 -17.95 -3.63
N GLU A 76 17.77 -18.70 -3.82
CA GLU A 76 19.08 -18.11 -4.17
C GLU A 76 19.16 -17.70 -5.64
N THR A 77 18.33 -18.28 -6.48
CA THR A 77 18.23 -17.99 -7.91
C THR A 77 16.86 -17.47 -8.27
N ALA A 78 16.79 -16.60 -9.28
CA ALA A 78 15.53 -16.10 -9.80
C ALA A 78 14.69 -17.23 -10.39
N ILE A 79 13.41 -17.24 -10.05
CA ILE A 79 12.43 -18.21 -10.55
C ILE A 79 11.53 -17.59 -11.62
N ALA A 80 10.93 -18.41 -12.46
CA ALA A 80 9.85 -17.99 -13.35
C ALA A 80 8.58 -17.68 -12.53
N THR A 81 7.76 -16.75 -13.03
CA THR A 81 6.55 -16.29 -12.35
C THR A 81 5.30 -16.43 -13.26
N PRO A 82 4.94 -17.65 -13.67
CA PRO A 82 3.91 -17.88 -14.68
C PRO A 82 2.53 -17.41 -14.23
N HIS A 83 2.20 -17.51 -12.96
CA HIS A 83 0.88 -17.14 -12.44
C HIS A 83 0.70 -15.61 -12.40
N PHE A 84 1.71 -14.87 -11.94
CA PHE A 84 1.68 -13.43 -12.02
C PHE A 84 1.64 -12.94 -13.47
N VAL A 85 2.43 -13.53 -14.36
CA VAL A 85 2.42 -13.16 -15.77
C VAL A 85 1.05 -13.45 -16.41
N ALA A 86 0.39 -14.54 -16.06
CA ALA A 86 -0.97 -14.84 -16.52
C ALA A 86 -1.98 -13.79 -16.01
N HIS A 87 -1.91 -13.41 -14.72
CA HIS A 87 -2.73 -12.35 -14.15
C HIS A 87 -2.46 -11.01 -14.84
N PHE A 88 -1.20 -10.64 -15.02
CA PHE A 88 -0.77 -9.43 -15.71
C PHE A 88 -1.34 -9.34 -17.14
N LYS A 89 -1.17 -10.41 -17.92
CA LYS A 89 -1.67 -10.48 -19.31
C LYS A 89 -3.19 -10.36 -19.38
N ARG A 90 -3.93 -10.99 -18.47
CA ARG A 90 -5.39 -10.82 -18.39
C ARG A 90 -5.82 -9.41 -18.02
N CYS A 91 -5.13 -8.81 -17.05
CA CYS A 91 -5.38 -7.40 -16.70
C CYS A 91 -5.19 -6.50 -17.92
N PHE A 92 -4.07 -6.64 -18.62
CA PHE A 92 -3.79 -5.83 -19.82
C PHE A 92 -4.78 -6.08 -20.96
N ALA A 93 -5.23 -7.31 -21.17
CA ALA A 93 -6.22 -7.62 -22.20
C ALA A 93 -7.60 -6.95 -21.95
N ARG A 94 -7.95 -6.69 -20.68
CA ARG A 94 -9.19 -5.98 -20.33
C ARG A 94 -9.11 -4.48 -20.55
N HIS A 95 -7.93 -3.90 -20.43
CA HIS A 95 -7.70 -2.46 -20.56
C HIS A 95 -7.38 -2.08 -22.01
N THR A 96 -8.41 -1.93 -22.82
CA THR A 96 -8.29 -1.65 -24.25
C THR A 96 -7.64 -0.29 -24.58
N THR A 97 -7.41 0.56 -23.60
CA THR A 97 -6.73 1.88 -23.74
C THR A 97 -5.21 1.78 -23.73
N ILE A 98 -4.67 0.61 -23.44
CA ILE A 98 -3.22 0.38 -23.44
C ILE A 98 -2.71 0.38 -24.87
N ILE A 99 -1.68 1.19 -25.13
CA ILE A 99 -0.91 1.13 -26.37
C ILE A 99 0.14 0.05 -26.20
N SER A 100 0.22 -0.90 -27.12
CA SER A 100 1.22 -1.96 -27.09
C SER A 100 1.94 -2.09 -28.41
N TRP A 101 3.24 -2.40 -28.33
CA TRP A 101 4.08 -2.65 -29.47
C TRP A 101 5.08 -3.78 -29.17
N GLN A 102 5.29 -4.63 -30.15
CA GLN A 102 6.30 -5.66 -30.14
C GLN A 102 7.18 -5.49 -31.39
N GLU A 103 8.48 -5.71 -31.24
CA GLU A 103 9.41 -5.61 -32.34
C GLU A 103 8.99 -6.49 -33.51
N GLY A 104 8.95 -5.93 -34.72
CA GLY A 104 8.48 -6.62 -35.92
C GLY A 104 6.98 -6.62 -36.14
N GLU A 105 6.17 -6.10 -35.22
CA GLU A 105 4.72 -6.03 -35.33
C GLU A 105 4.23 -4.56 -35.49
N ALA A 106 3.00 -4.41 -35.97
CA ALA A 106 2.35 -3.11 -36.02
C ALA A 106 1.98 -2.64 -34.60
N VAL A 107 2.04 -1.32 -34.37
CA VAL A 107 1.61 -0.72 -33.10
C VAL A 107 0.12 -0.93 -32.91
N ASN A 108 -0.26 -1.52 -31.77
CA ASN A 108 -1.65 -1.51 -31.32
C ASN A 108 -1.91 -0.22 -30.52
N TRP A 109 -2.62 0.71 -31.14
CA TRP A 109 -2.91 2.03 -30.56
C TRP A 109 -3.96 2.01 -29.45
N GLY A 110 -4.58 0.87 -29.21
CA GLY A 110 -5.68 0.77 -28.25
C GLY A 110 -6.91 1.59 -28.67
N VAL A 111 -7.84 1.72 -27.75
CA VAL A 111 -9.04 2.56 -27.92
C VAL A 111 -8.77 3.93 -27.31
N GLN A 112 -8.92 4.97 -28.12
CA GLN A 112 -8.83 6.34 -27.61
C GLN A 112 -10.10 6.66 -26.82
N LEU A 113 -9.92 6.98 -25.53
CA LEU A 113 -11.00 7.44 -24.67
C LEU A 113 -11.15 8.96 -24.81
N SER A 114 -12.41 9.41 -24.93
CA SER A 114 -12.74 10.79 -24.66
C SER A 114 -12.79 10.99 -23.15
N LEU A 115 -11.64 11.32 -22.56
CA LEU A 115 -11.57 11.61 -21.13
C LEU A 115 -12.12 13.01 -20.84
N PRO A 116 -12.75 13.22 -19.67
CA PRO A 116 -13.14 14.54 -19.22
C PRO A 116 -11.93 15.48 -19.27
N ARG A 117 -12.12 16.73 -19.67
CA ARG A 117 -11.05 17.73 -19.61
C ARG A 117 -10.62 17.88 -18.14
N TRP A 118 -9.43 17.38 -17.83
CA TRP A 118 -8.82 17.65 -16.55
C TRP A 118 -8.26 19.08 -16.53
N GLN A 119 -8.50 19.77 -15.42
CA GLN A 119 -7.93 21.10 -15.19
C GLN A 119 -6.96 21.00 -14.02
N LYS A 120 -5.75 21.52 -14.21
CA LYS A 120 -4.77 21.59 -13.14
C LYS A 120 -5.36 22.37 -11.96
N PRO A 121 -5.21 21.87 -10.72
CA PRO A 121 -5.66 22.62 -9.54
C PRO A 121 -5.11 24.04 -9.52
N CYS A 122 -5.99 25.01 -9.28
CA CYS A 122 -5.64 26.43 -9.31
C CYS A 122 -5.34 27.03 -7.94
N GLY A 123 -5.04 26.18 -6.95
CA GLY A 123 -4.81 26.62 -5.57
C GLY A 123 -6.09 26.84 -4.74
N LYS A 124 -7.27 26.73 -5.36
CA LYS A 124 -8.56 26.77 -4.65
C LYS A 124 -9.00 25.38 -4.23
N PRO A 125 -9.71 25.24 -3.09
CA PRO A 125 -10.26 23.95 -2.69
C PRO A 125 -11.30 23.45 -3.70
N THR A 126 -11.32 22.15 -3.96
CA THR A 126 -12.44 21.48 -4.64
C THR A 126 -13.72 21.58 -3.81
N ALA A 127 -14.88 21.24 -4.37
CA ALA A 127 -16.13 21.22 -3.63
C ALA A 127 -16.05 20.31 -2.38
N ALA A 128 -15.49 19.09 -2.54
CA ALA A 128 -15.29 18.18 -1.42
C ALA A 128 -14.32 18.74 -0.37
N GLN A 129 -13.18 19.28 -0.79
CA GLN A 129 -12.25 19.94 0.12
C GLN A 129 -12.87 21.14 0.82
N HIS A 130 -13.67 21.96 0.13
CA HIS A 130 -14.36 23.10 0.72
C HIS A 130 -15.32 22.67 1.82
N SER A 131 -16.09 21.63 1.60
CA SER A 131 -17.01 21.07 2.60
C SER A 131 -16.27 20.59 3.85
N LEU A 132 -15.19 19.80 3.66
CA LEU A 132 -14.38 19.32 4.78
C LEU A 132 -13.65 20.45 5.50
N LEU A 133 -13.11 21.41 4.76
CA LEU A 133 -12.43 22.57 5.33
C LEU A 133 -13.39 23.41 6.23
N LYS A 134 -14.63 23.63 5.76
CA LYS A 134 -15.65 24.28 6.58
C LYS A 134 -15.90 23.49 7.86
N ARG A 135 -16.07 22.16 7.76
CA ARG A 135 -16.29 21.29 8.93
C ARG A 135 -15.12 21.36 9.93
N LEU A 136 -13.87 21.36 9.46
CA LEU A 136 -12.68 21.45 10.31
C LEU A 136 -12.54 22.81 10.96
N LEU A 137 -12.83 23.91 10.25
CA LEU A 137 -12.73 25.27 10.77
C LEU A 137 -13.81 25.60 11.82
N THR A 138 -15.01 25.02 11.68
CA THR A 138 -16.15 25.31 12.59
C THR A 138 -16.43 24.19 13.58
N GLY A 139 -15.74 23.04 13.45
CA GLY A 139 -15.95 21.85 14.28
C GLY A 139 -15.49 22.04 15.71
N GLN A 140 -16.04 21.24 16.61
CA GLN A 140 -15.60 21.17 18.00
C GLN A 140 -14.20 20.51 18.12
N PRO A 141 -13.48 20.75 19.22
CA PRO A 141 -12.27 19.99 19.53
C PRO A 141 -12.54 18.49 19.48
N ASP A 142 -11.79 17.76 18.64
CA ASP A 142 -11.94 16.31 18.45
C ASP A 142 -10.74 15.77 17.63
N ILE A 143 -10.68 14.46 17.50
CA ILE A 143 -9.76 13.77 16.59
C ILE A 143 -10.48 13.57 15.26
N TYR A 144 -9.96 14.17 14.21
CA TYR A 144 -10.43 14.01 12.84
C TYR A 144 -9.48 13.06 12.10
N VAL A 145 -10.02 12.05 11.44
CA VAL A 145 -9.24 11.06 10.69
C VAL A 145 -9.58 11.17 9.21
N LEU A 146 -8.68 11.77 8.45
CA LEU A 146 -8.82 11.97 7.01
C LEU A 146 -8.14 10.82 6.27
N THR A 147 -8.94 10.00 5.63
CA THR A 147 -8.49 8.90 4.78
C THR A 147 -8.79 9.19 3.32
N ALA A 148 -7.85 8.89 2.45
CA ALA A 148 -8.07 8.98 1.00
C ALA A 148 -7.00 8.19 0.25
N PRO A 149 -7.28 7.74 -0.98
CA PRO A 149 -6.24 7.29 -1.90
C PRO A 149 -5.22 8.39 -2.20
N ARG A 150 -4.15 8.05 -2.90
CA ARG A 150 -3.17 9.03 -3.37
C ARG A 150 -3.78 9.99 -4.39
N GLY A 151 -3.23 11.22 -4.48
CA GLY A 151 -3.66 12.20 -5.46
C GLY A 151 -5.03 12.84 -5.19
N ARG A 152 -5.62 12.65 -3.98
CA ARG A 152 -6.92 13.24 -3.60
C ARG A 152 -6.80 14.57 -2.84
N GLY A 153 -5.58 15.06 -2.60
CA GLY A 153 -5.35 16.38 -2.01
C GLY A 153 -5.50 16.46 -0.50
N LYS A 154 -5.22 15.37 0.25
CA LYS A 154 -5.16 15.37 1.73
C LYS A 154 -4.25 16.46 2.28
N SER A 155 -2.99 16.46 1.84
CA SER A 155 -1.98 17.41 2.32
C SER A 155 -2.32 18.85 1.94
N ALA A 156 -2.93 19.08 0.77
CA ALA A 156 -3.42 20.40 0.38
C ALA A 156 -4.56 20.87 1.29
N LEU A 157 -5.51 19.99 1.63
CA LEU A 157 -6.60 20.32 2.57
C LEU A 157 -6.05 20.71 3.95
N ALA A 158 -5.10 19.95 4.48
CA ALA A 158 -4.46 20.26 5.76
C ALA A 158 -3.71 21.59 5.74
N GLY A 159 -2.93 21.86 4.69
CA GLY A 159 -2.26 23.14 4.54
C GLY A 159 -3.24 24.31 4.37
N MET A 160 -4.34 24.11 3.64
CA MET A 160 -5.42 25.12 3.54
C MET A 160 -6.14 25.36 4.87
N LEU A 161 -6.27 24.36 5.73
CA LEU A 161 -6.78 24.51 7.10
C LEU A 161 -5.84 25.40 7.90
N ILE A 162 -4.56 25.06 7.93
CA ILE A 162 -3.54 25.82 8.66
C ILE A 162 -3.49 27.28 8.19
N ALA A 163 -3.48 27.50 6.87
CA ALA A 163 -3.42 28.85 6.30
C ALA A 163 -4.61 29.74 6.68
N ARG A 164 -5.74 29.15 7.11
CA ARG A 164 -6.96 29.86 7.51
C ARG A 164 -7.19 29.89 9.02
N TRP A 165 -6.48 29.07 9.77
CA TRP A 165 -6.57 29.05 11.23
C TRP A 165 -5.71 30.16 11.83
N GLN A 166 -6.23 30.84 12.83
CA GLN A 166 -5.51 31.98 13.45
C GLN A 166 -4.71 31.59 14.69
N GLY A 167 -4.84 30.35 15.15
CA GLY A 167 -4.12 29.81 16.29
C GLY A 167 -2.86 29.04 15.93
N ALA A 168 -2.15 28.54 16.94
CA ALA A 168 -0.93 27.75 16.73
C ALA A 168 -1.22 26.39 16.08
N CYS A 169 -0.53 26.11 14.98
CA CYS A 169 -0.61 24.85 14.25
C CYS A 169 0.74 24.16 14.19
N VAL A 170 0.80 22.89 14.60
CA VAL A 170 1.99 22.05 14.47
C VAL A 170 1.71 20.94 13.48
N VAL A 171 2.67 20.70 12.58
CA VAL A 171 2.68 19.57 11.64
C VAL A 171 3.76 18.61 12.07
N THR A 172 3.43 17.32 12.12
CA THR A 172 4.37 16.24 12.40
C THR A 172 4.16 15.08 11.44
N SER A 173 5.20 14.32 11.19
CA SER A 173 5.20 13.11 10.35
C SER A 173 6.50 12.33 10.56
N ALA A 174 6.59 11.11 10.03
CA ALA A 174 7.80 10.28 10.14
C ALA A 174 9.07 10.96 9.58
N SER A 175 8.92 11.87 8.61
CA SER A 175 10.01 12.68 8.07
C SER A 175 9.50 14.06 7.63
N ARG A 176 10.41 15.04 7.61
CA ARG A 176 10.06 16.39 7.12
C ARG A 176 9.66 16.38 5.63
N ASP A 177 10.28 15.51 4.85
CA ASP A 177 9.96 15.39 3.43
C ASP A 177 8.54 14.88 3.21
N SER A 178 8.03 14.00 4.05
CA SER A 178 6.63 13.55 4.02
C SER A 178 5.66 14.71 4.25
N ALA A 179 5.99 15.63 5.17
CA ALA A 179 5.17 16.79 5.47
C ALA A 179 5.32 17.95 4.46
N ALA A 180 6.29 17.89 3.54
CA ALA A 180 6.63 19.00 2.65
C ALA A 180 5.41 19.57 1.90
N SER A 181 4.52 18.70 1.43
CA SER A 181 3.30 19.13 0.73
C SER A 181 2.35 19.91 1.63
N VAL A 182 2.17 19.50 2.90
CA VAL A 182 1.35 20.24 3.88
C VAL A 182 1.95 21.61 4.14
N LEU A 183 3.27 21.65 4.40
CA LEU A 183 4.00 22.88 4.70
C LEU A 183 3.95 23.88 3.55
N ASN A 184 4.10 23.42 2.32
CA ASN A 184 4.00 24.27 1.14
C ASN A 184 2.62 24.95 0.99
N TRP A 185 1.53 24.24 1.35
CA TRP A 185 0.19 24.81 1.32
C TRP A 185 -0.13 25.69 2.54
N ALA A 186 0.49 25.41 3.68
CA ALA A 186 0.32 26.17 4.92
C ALA A 186 1.09 27.50 4.93
N GLY A 187 2.17 27.57 4.14
CA GLY A 187 3.08 28.72 4.15
C GLY A 187 3.76 28.88 5.52
N GLU A 188 3.90 30.11 5.98
CA GLU A 188 4.57 30.43 7.24
C GLU A 188 3.73 30.14 8.50
N ASN A 189 2.46 29.77 8.34
CA ASN A 189 1.54 29.52 9.45
C ASN A 189 1.71 28.15 10.12
N ALA A 190 2.62 27.31 9.61
CA ALA A 190 2.88 25.97 10.14
C ALA A 190 4.27 25.86 10.76
N THR A 191 4.33 25.28 11.95
CA THR A 191 5.59 24.81 12.54
C THR A 191 5.70 23.30 12.37
N TYR A 192 6.80 22.84 11.75
CA TYR A 192 7.10 21.40 11.69
C TYR A 192 7.97 20.99 12.88
N LEU A 193 7.53 19.96 13.59
CA LEU A 193 8.30 19.28 14.63
C LEU A 193 8.30 17.77 14.36
N ALA A 194 9.47 17.16 14.44
CA ALA A 194 9.57 15.70 14.39
C ALA A 194 8.83 15.10 15.61
N PRO A 195 8.23 13.90 15.48
CA PRO A 195 7.41 13.31 16.54
C PRO A 195 8.13 13.23 17.90
N ASP A 196 9.37 12.76 17.92
CA ASP A 196 10.15 12.65 19.16
C ASP A 196 10.47 14.03 19.77
N ASN A 197 10.82 15.01 18.93
CA ASN A 197 11.08 16.36 19.38
C ASN A 197 9.84 17.03 19.99
N LEU A 198 8.67 16.83 19.37
CA LEU A 198 7.41 17.35 19.89
C LEU A 198 7.09 16.74 21.25
N LEU A 199 7.27 15.43 21.42
CA LEU A 199 7.10 14.75 22.71
C LEU A 199 8.10 15.19 23.77
N LEU A 200 9.35 15.47 23.39
CA LEU A 200 10.36 16.02 24.32
C LEU A 200 10.01 17.45 24.75
N LEU A 201 9.59 18.30 23.81
CA LEU A 201 9.17 19.66 24.11
C LEU A 201 7.93 19.68 24.99
N SER A 202 7.00 18.75 24.83
CA SER A 202 5.79 18.68 25.65
C SER A 202 6.04 18.40 27.13
N GLN A 203 7.24 17.95 27.49
CA GLN A 203 7.66 17.72 28.88
C GLN A 203 8.27 18.97 29.54
N GLN A 204 8.48 20.05 28.78
CA GLN A 204 9.05 21.28 29.31
C GLN A 204 7.97 22.11 30.03
N PRO A 205 8.32 22.81 31.12
CA PRO A 205 7.35 23.60 31.89
C PRO A 205 6.69 24.76 31.12
N ASP A 206 7.35 25.24 30.07
CA ASP A 206 6.93 26.36 29.22
C ASP A 206 6.27 25.89 27.92
N PHE A 207 5.98 24.60 27.78
CA PHE A 207 5.31 24.06 26.60
C PHE A 207 3.90 24.64 26.46
N VAL A 208 3.66 25.26 25.31
CA VAL A 208 2.33 25.70 24.90
C VAL A 208 1.77 24.76 23.90
N ALA A 209 0.67 24.09 24.24
CA ALA A 209 0.00 23.14 23.36
C ALA A 209 -0.51 23.85 22.09
N PRO A 210 -0.31 23.26 20.89
CA PRO A 210 -0.89 23.80 19.67
C PRO A 210 -2.42 23.64 19.69
N GLU A 211 -3.11 24.55 19.02
CA GLU A 211 -4.57 24.41 18.85
C GLU A 211 -4.92 23.33 17.83
N TRP A 212 -4.10 23.17 16.80
CA TRP A 212 -4.16 22.07 15.85
C TRP A 212 -2.85 21.29 15.79
N LEU A 213 -2.96 19.97 15.90
CA LEU A 213 -1.89 19.04 15.59
C LEU A 213 -2.26 18.27 14.32
N ILE A 214 -1.48 18.45 13.26
CA ILE A 214 -1.63 17.75 11.99
C ILE A 214 -0.59 16.64 11.93
N ILE A 215 -1.03 15.38 11.80
CA ILE A 215 -0.15 14.22 11.69
C ILE A 215 -0.30 13.63 10.28
N ASP A 216 0.69 13.89 9.42
CA ASP A 216 0.68 13.38 8.05
C ASP A 216 1.25 11.96 8.00
N GLU A 217 0.64 11.10 7.18
CA GLU A 217 0.87 9.66 7.09
C GLU A 217 0.91 8.98 8.47
N ALA A 218 -0.10 9.29 9.30
CA ALA A 218 -0.21 8.84 10.69
C ALA A 218 -0.05 7.32 10.87
N ALA A 219 -0.51 6.53 9.91
CA ALA A 219 -0.39 5.08 9.94
C ALA A 219 1.05 4.55 9.89
N THR A 220 2.03 5.40 9.60
CA THR A 220 3.45 5.02 9.59
C THR A 220 4.10 5.13 10.96
N LEU A 221 3.48 5.86 11.89
CA LEU A 221 4.00 6.08 13.25
C LEU A 221 3.62 4.91 14.18
N PRO A 222 4.50 4.57 15.16
CA PRO A 222 4.16 3.59 16.18
C PRO A 222 2.92 3.99 16.99
N THR A 223 2.07 3.02 17.33
CA THR A 223 0.82 3.26 18.07
C THR A 223 1.05 4.00 19.40
N ALA A 224 2.07 3.63 20.17
CA ALA A 224 2.38 4.29 21.44
C ALA A 224 2.75 5.78 21.24
N GLN A 225 3.55 6.07 20.21
CA GLN A 225 3.94 7.45 19.87
C GLN A 225 2.71 8.25 19.41
N LEU A 226 1.86 7.67 18.57
CA LEU A 226 0.64 8.31 18.12
C LEU A 226 -0.31 8.63 19.28
N THR A 227 -0.48 7.70 20.22
CA THR A 227 -1.31 7.89 21.42
C THR A 227 -0.79 9.05 22.27
N ALA A 228 0.53 9.17 22.43
CA ALA A 228 1.13 10.28 23.14
C ALA A 228 0.95 11.63 22.41
N LEU A 229 1.10 11.64 21.09
CA LEU A 229 0.96 12.84 20.26
C LEU A 229 -0.47 13.40 20.25
N ILE A 230 -1.49 12.54 20.08
CA ILE A 230 -2.89 13.01 20.02
C ILE A 230 -3.36 13.68 21.33
N ALA A 231 -2.71 13.37 22.44
CA ALA A 231 -3.02 13.98 23.72
C ALA A 231 -2.49 15.42 23.86
N LEU A 232 -1.63 15.89 22.93
CA LEU A 232 -0.97 17.20 23.05
C LEU A 232 -1.81 18.39 22.54
N ALA A 233 -2.90 18.12 21.82
CA ALA A 233 -3.69 19.20 21.23
C ALA A 233 -5.21 18.91 21.33
N PRO A 234 -6.04 19.94 21.51
CA PRO A 234 -7.50 19.78 21.57
C PRO A 234 -8.09 19.40 20.21
N ARG A 235 -7.43 19.73 19.10
CA ARG A 235 -7.82 19.39 17.75
C ARG A 235 -6.70 18.64 17.06
N VAL A 236 -6.99 17.45 16.58
CA VAL A 236 -6.01 16.62 15.88
C VAL A 236 -6.55 16.21 14.51
N LEU A 237 -5.75 16.38 13.47
CA LEU A 237 -6.03 15.85 12.14
C LEU A 237 -5.03 14.74 11.82
N LEU A 238 -5.48 13.50 11.90
CA LEU A 238 -4.73 12.34 11.45
C LEU A 238 -4.99 12.13 9.96
N MET A 239 -3.96 12.12 9.15
CA MET A 239 -4.08 11.85 7.72
C MET A 239 -3.38 10.55 7.37
N THR A 240 -4.00 9.72 6.56
CA THR A 240 -3.38 8.49 6.07
C THR A 240 -3.91 8.10 4.69
N THR A 241 -3.06 7.42 3.93
CA THR A 241 -3.42 6.82 2.65
C THR A 241 -4.02 5.44 2.90
N VAL A 242 -5.25 5.20 2.43
CA VAL A 242 -5.96 3.93 2.66
C VAL A 242 -5.85 2.94 1.51
N LEU A 243 -5.61 3.40 0.32
CA LEU A 243 -5.43 2.57 -0.87
C LEU A 243 -4.08 2.91 -1.47
N GLY A 244 -3.21 1.93 -1.57
CA GLY A 244 -1.87 2.10 -2.10
C GLY A 244 -0.94 0.98 -1.64
N TYR A 245 0.26 0.96 -2.20
CA TYR A 245 1.24 -0.10 -1.96
C TYR A 245 1.76 -0.17 -0.49
N GLU A 246 1.48 0.82 0.35
CA GLU A 246 1.92 0.84 1.76
C GLU A 246 1.03 0.03 2.69
N GLY A 247 -0.23 -0.25 2.29
CA GLY A 247 -1.16 -1.14 3.00
C GLY A 247 -1.48 -0.80 4.47
N THR A 248 -1.01 0.37 4.96
CA THR A 248 -1.03 0.70 6.39
C THR A 248 -2.34 1.33 6.87
N GLY A 249 -3.09 1.97 5.95
CA GLY A 249 -4.21 2.83 6.33
C GLY A 249 -5.41 2.11 6.94
N LYS A 250 -5.74 0.90 6.48
CA LYS A 250 -6.88 0.14 7.02
C LYS A 250 -6.59 -0.48 8.37
N GLY A 251 -5.42 -1.09 8.53
CA GLY A 251 -4.99 -1.57 9.84
C GLY A 251 -4.96 -0.47 10.88
N PHE A 252 -4.60 0.74 10.47
CA PHE A 252 -4.66 1.94 11.29
C PHE A 252 -6.11 2.24 11.74
N LEU A 253 -7.07 2.26 10.81
CA LEU A 253 -8.47 2.50 11.16
C LEU A 253 -9.03 1.42 12.09
N LEU A 254 -8.80 0.14 11.79
CA LEU A 254 -9.36 -0.98 12.52
C LEU A 254 -8.75 -1.16 13.92
N LYS A 255 -7.46 -0.87 14.10
CA LYS A 255 -6.77 -1.13 15.36
C LYS A 255 -6.55 0.12 16.20
N PHE A 256 -6.08 1.20 15.57
CA PHE A 256 -5.79 2.42 16.31
C PHE A 256 -7.05 3.24 16.54
N CYS A 257 -7.76 3.62 15.47
CA CYS A 257 -8.93 4.50 15.60
C CYS A 257 -10.09 3.84 16.34
N ALA A 258 -10.29 2.52 16.19
CA ALA A 258 -11.31 1.80 16.95
C ALA A 258 -11.07 1.81 18.47
N GLY A 259 -9.83 2.02 18.91
CA GLY A 259 -9.47 2.16 20.33
C GLY A 259 -9.62 3.58 20.88
N LEU A 260 -9.92 4.57 20.04
CA LEU A 260 -10.10 5.95 20.48
C LEU A 260 -11.50 6.16 21.08
N PRO A 261 -11.62 6.96 22.16
CA PRO A 261 -12.92 7.22 22.81
C PRO A 261 -13.88 8.00 21.92
N SER A 262 -13.38 8.89 21.09
CA SER A 262 -14.13 9.68 20.10
C SER A 262 -13.24 10.02 18.92
N TRP A 263 -13.80 10.00 17.72
CA TRP A 263 -13.13 10.48 16.51
C TRP A 263 -14.14 10.65 15.37
N GLN A 264 -13.79 11.47 14.39
CA GLN A 264 -14.64 11.73 13.23
C GLN A 264 -13.94 11.31 11.93
N ALA A 265 -14.59 10.43 11.16
CA ALA A 265 -14.10 10.03 9.85
C ALA A 265 -14.34 11.12 8.80
N LEU A 266 -13.32 11.35 7.98
CA LEU A 266 -13.35 12.23 6.81
C LEU A 266 -12.75 11.48 5.62
N THR A 267 -13.33 11.65 4.42
CA THR A 267 -12.85 11.02 3.18
C THR A 267 -12.72 12.03 2.05
N LEU A 268 -11.77 11.78 1.15
CA LEU A 268 -11.63 12.46 -0.13
C LEU A 268 -11.47 11.39 -1.22
N ASP A 269 -12.45 11.30 -2.10
CA ASP A 269 -12.52 10.24 -3.11
C ASP A 269 -12.13 10.75 -4.51
N ASP A 270 -12.46 12.00 -4.83
CA ASP A 270 -12.21 12.56 -6.15
C ASP A 270 -10.71 12.81 -6.40
N PRO A 271 -10.13 12.30 -7.49
CA PRO A 271 -8.76 12.57 -7.85
C PRO A 271 -8.57 14.05 -8.23
N ILE A 272 -7.47 14.63 -7.75
CA ILE A 272 -7.08 16.00 -8.08
C ILE A 272 -5.87 16.02 -9.01
N ARG A 273 -4.98 15.06 -8.88
CA ARG A 273 -3.74 14.98 -9.65
C ARG A 273 -3.98 14.59 -11.12
N TRP A 274 -5.07 13.88 -11.41
CA TRP A 274 -5.50 13.44 -12.74
C TRP A 274 -7.03 13.44 -12.84
N ALA A 275 -7.55 13.16 -14.02
CA ALA A 275 -8.99 13.09 -14.24
C ALA A 275 -9.60 11.86 -13.54
N ALA A 276 -10.86 11.95 -13.15
CA ALA A 276 -11.63 10.78 -12.72
C ALA A 276 -11.57 9.70 -13.83
N SER A 277 -11.46 8.45 -13.43
CA SER A 277 -11.33 7.31 -14.35
C SER A 277 -10.08 7.34 -15.26
N ALA A 278 -8.97 7.92 -14.77
CA ALA A 278 -7.70 7.91 -15.48
C ALA A 278 -7.24 6.47 -15.79
N PRO A 279 -6.89 6.13 -17.03
CA PRO A 279 -6.58 4.75 -17.43
C PRO A 279 -5.44 4.12 -16.61
N LEU A 280 -4.39 4.89 -16.31
CA LEU A 280 -3.27 4.40 -15.53
C LEU A 280 -3.66 4.00 -14.10
N GLU A 281 -4.54 4.76 -13.45
CA GLU A 281 -5.06 4.43 -12.13
C GLU A 281 -5.86 3.12 -12.19
N GLN A 282 -6.77 2.98 -13.15
CA GLN A 282 -7.58 1.78 -13.31
C GLN A 282 -6.73 0.53 -13.59
N VAL A 283 -5.74 0.64 -14.48
CA VAL A 283 -4.80 -0.45 -14.76
C VAL A 283 -4.01 -0.83 -13.51
N SER A 284 -3.50 0.15 -12.77
CA SER A 284 -2.71 -0.10 -11.56
C SER A 284 -3.55 -0.73 -10.47
N ASP A 285 -4.79 -0.26 -10.27
CA ASP A 285 -5.71 -0.79 -9.28
C ASP A 285 -6.11 -2.23 -9.58
N ASP A 286 -6.39 -2.54 -10.84
CA ASP A 286 -6.73 -3.90 -11.27
C ASP A 286 -5.55 -4.85 -11.21
N LEU A 287 -4.37 -4.40 -11.66
CA LEU A 287 -3.17 -5.22 -11.65
C LEU A 287 -2.69 -5.56 -10.25
N LEU A 288 -2.75 -4.59 -9.34
CA LEU A 288 -2.22 -4.71 -7.97
C LEU A 288 -3.31 -5.00 -6.94
N LEU A 289 -4.56 -5.14 -7.39
CA LEU A 289 -5.73 -5.51 -6.58
C LEU A 289 -5.98 -4.56 -5.40
N PHE A 290 -5.73 -3.26 -5.55
CA PHE A 290 -5.88 -2.27 -4.47
C PHE A 290 -7.31 -2.16 -3.94
N HIS A 291 -8.33 -2.44 -4.75
CA HIS A 291 -9.74 -2.41 -4.36
C HIS A 291 -10.33 -3.80 -4.05
N ALA A 292 -9.51 -4.85 -3.98
CA ALA A 292 -10.01 -6.21 -3.76
C ALA A 292 -10.82 -6.36 -2.46
N GLU A 293 -10.47 -5.61 -1.43
CA GLU A 293 -11.12 -5.66 -0.12
C GLU A 293 -12.53 -5.07 -0.09
N THR A 294 -12.78 -3.99 -0.85
CA THR A 294 -14.05 -3.25 -0.79
C THR A 294 -15.21 -4.02 -1.40
N GLN A 295 -14.93 -5.03 -2.21
CA GLN A 295 -15.92 -5.80 -2.93
C GLN A 295 -16.58 -6.91 -2.10
N TYR A 296 -16.06 -7.22 -0.89
CA TYR A 296 -16.44 -8.45 -0.17
C TYR A 296 -17.40 -8.31 0.98
N LEU A 297 -17.46 -7.16 1.63
CA LEU A 297 -18.19 -6.99 2.89
C LEU A 297 -19.71 -6.81 2.73
N HIS A 298 -20.22 -6.87 1.50
CA HIS A 298 -21.63 -6.67 1.22
C HIS A 298 -22.36 -8.00 1.06
N GLY A 299 -23.36 -8.26 1.91
CA GLY A 299 -24.35 -9.31 1.71
C GLY A 299 -24.21 -10.57 2.57
N LEU A 300 -23.28 -10.61 3.52
CA LEU A 300 -23.29 -11.69 4.52
C LEU A 300 -24.44 -11.51 5.50
N PRO A 301 -25.17 -12.57 5.84
CA PRO A 301 -26.19 -12.51 6.91
C PRO A 301 -25.51 -12.21 8.25
N PRO A 302 -26.20 -11.53 9.18
CA PRO A 302 -25.64 -11.17 10.47
C PRO A 302 -25.26 -12.37 11.35
N THR A 303 -25.84 -13.52 11.07
CA THR A 303 -25.53 -14.79 11.75
C THR A 303 -25.40 -15.90 10.72
N LEU A 304 -24.31 -16.66 10.81
CA LEU A 304 -24.06 -17.87 10.03
C LEU A 304 -24.09 -19.08 10.96
N THR A 305 -24.75 -20.15 10.52
CA THR A 305 -24.72 -21.44 11.21
C THR A 305 -23.71 -22.41 10.57
N ALA A 306 -23.35 -23.48 11.24
CA ALA A 306 -22.43 -24.45 10.68
C ALA A 306 -22.92 -25.11 9.37
N SER A 307 -24.26 -25.14 9.13
CA SER A 307 -24.85 -25.63 7.89
C SER A 307 -24.73 -24.66 6.73
N ASP A 308 -24.46 -23.40 6.98
CA ASP A 308 -24.36 -22.35 5.96
C ASP A 308 -22.97 -22.22 5.37
N ILE A 309 -21.99 -22.91 5.94
CA ILE A 309 -20.58 -22.83 5.55
C ILE A 309 -20.08 -24.15 4.95
N SER A 310 -19.16 -24.03 3.99
CA SER A 310 -18.51 -25.20 3.42
C SER A 310 -17.50 -25.82 4.38
N PRO A 311 -17.17 -27.11 4.26
CA PRO A 311 -15.96 -27.65 4.86
C PRO A 311 -14.72 -26.90 4.29
N PRO A 312 -13.58 -26.93 5.03
CA PRO A 312 -12.33 -26.36 4.52
C PRO A 312 -11.93 -26.96 3.16
N GLN A 313 -11.59 -26.09 2.21
CA GLN A 313 -11.20 -26.46 0.85
C GLN A 313 -9.79 -25.96 0.57
N SER A 314 -8.91 -26.85 0.13
CA SER A 314 -7.56 -26.46 -0.31
C SER A 314 -7.60 -25.86 -1.71
N LEU A 315 -6.80 -24.81 -1.90
CA LEU A 315 -6.57 -24.15 -3.19
C LEU A 315 -5.09 -24.21 -3.58
N THR A 316 -4.84 -24.04 -4.87
CA THR A 316 -3.49 -23.89 -5.41
C THR A 316 -3.27 -22.49 -5.97
N SER A 317 -2.00 -22.06 -6.10
CA SER A 317 -1.66 -20.80 -6.80
C SER A 317 -2.21 -20.79 -8.23
N ALA A 318 -2.20 -21.93 -8.91
CA ALA A 318 -2.75 -22.04 -10.26
C ALA A 318 -4.26 -21.75 -10.31
N GLN A 319 -5.04 -22.28 -9.37
CA GLN A 319 -6.47 -22.01 -9.29
C GLN A 319 -6.74 -20.53 -8.99
N LEU A 320 -6.00 -19.93 -8.03
CA LEU A 320 -6.08 -18.49 -7.75
C LEU A 320 -5.71 -17.66 -8.98
N ALA A 321 -4.67 -18.06 -9.70
CA ALA A 321 -4.22 -17.37 -10.89
C ALA A 321 -5.19 -17.49 -12.08
N GLN A 322 -5.97 -18.54 -12.19
CA GLN A 322 -6.92 -18.78 -13.31
C GLN A 322 -8.26 -18.06 -13.08
N ASP A 323 -8.70 -17.93 -11.84
CA ASP A 323 -9.97 -17.32 -11.48
C ASP A 323 -9.75 -15.95 -10.80
N GLU A 324 -10.00 -14.89 -11.54
CA GLU A 324 -9.86 -13.50 -11.07
C GLU A 324 -10.78 -13.20 -9.87
N SER A 325 -12.01 -13.71 -9.88
CA SER A 325 -12.95 -13.51 -8.78
C SER A 325 -12.44 -14.19 -7.52
N LEU A 326 -11.95 -15.42 -7.65
CA LEU A 326 -11.36 -16.17 -6.55
C LEU A 326 -10.11 -15.48 -6.00
N LEU A 327 -9.23 -15.01 -6.89
CA LEU A 327 -8.03 -14.27 -6.50
C LEU A 327 -8.37 -12.98 -5.73
N ARG A 328 -9.31 -12.19 -6.25
CA ARG A 328 -9.77 -10.96 -5.58
C ARG A 328 -10.38 -11.27 -4.22
N GLN A 329 -11.18 -12.31 -4.12
CA GLN A 329 -11.75 -12.76 -2.85
C GLN A 329 -10.67 -13.13 -1.84
N PHE A 330 -9.83 -14.02 -2.21
CA PHE A 330 -8.80 -14.54 -1.33
C PHE A 330 -7.84 -13.42 -0.87
N TYR A 331 -7.30 -12.67 -1.83
CA TYR A 331 -6.36 -11.58 -1.54
C TYR A 331 -7.03 -10.42 -0.79
N GLY A 332 -8.25 -10.07 -1.16
CA GLY A 332 -9.02 -9.01 -0.51
C GLY A 332 -9.32 -9.32 0.96
N LEU A 333 -9.73 -10.56 1.26
CA LEU A 333 -9.97 -10.98 2.64
C LEU A 333 -8.69 -10.92 3.48
N LEU A 334 -7.58 -11.45 2.96
CA LEU A 334 -6.28 -11.39 3.65
C LEU A 334 -5.80 -9.95 3.83
N SER A 335 -5.99 -9.10 2.84
CA SER A 335 -5.59 -7.69 2.92
C SER A 335 -6.40 -6.91 3.95
N SER A 336 -7.69 -7.23 4.12
CA SER A 336 -8.56 -6.58 5.11
C SER A 336 -8.16 -6.89 6.55
N ALA A 337 -7.63 -8.08 6.80
CA ALA A 337 -7.28 -8.55 8.14
C ALA A 337 -5.84 -8.26 8.55
N HIS A 338 -4.95 -8.04 7.60
CA HIS A 338 -3.54 -7.78 7.89
C HIS A 338 -3.23 -6.30 7.99
N TYR A 339 -2.44 -5.96 9.01
CA TYR A 339 -2.01 -4.58 9.27
C TYR A 339 -1.23 -3.95 8.10
N ARG A 340 -0.47 -4.78 7.38
CA ARG A 340 0.36 -4.31 6.27
C ARG A 340 0.38 -5.34 5.16
N THR A 341 -0.25 -5.02 4.04
CA THR A 341 -0.15 -5.78 2.78
C THR A 341 0.46 -4.88 1.72
N SER A 342 1.22 -5.48 0.82
CA SER A 342 1.89 -4.77 -0.26
C SER A 342 1.73 -5.52 -1.57
N PRO A 343 1.94 -4.88 -2.74
CA PRO A 343 1.98 -5.58 -4.02
C PRO A 343 3.00 -6.74 -4.09
N LEU A 344 4.02 -6.70 -3.23
CA LEU A 344 4.95 -7.81 -3.07
C LEU A 344 4.25 -9.07 -2.54
N ASP A 345 3.28 -8.92 -1.63
CA ASP A 345 2.53 -10.07 -1.10
C ASP A 345 1.66 -10.73 -2.18
N LEU A 346 1.14 -9.97 -3.14
CA LEU A 346 0.46 -10.52 -4.32
C LEU A 346 1.40 -11.34 -5.19
N ARG A 347 2.62 -10.85 -5.42
CA ARG A 347 3.66 -11.58 -6.14
C ARG A 347 3.99 -12.90 -5.45
N ARG A 348 4.21 -12.83 -4.14
CA ARG A 348 4.51 -13.99 -3.31
C ARG A 348 3.37 -15.00 -3.32
N LEU A 349 2.13 -14.55 -3.15
CA LEU A 349 0.93 -15.39 -3.17
C LEU A 349 0.79 -16.17 -4.48
N LEU A 350 1.08 -15.53 -5.61
CA LEU A 350 0.92 -16.17 -6.93
C LEU A 350 2.02 -17.19 -7.25
N ASP A 351 3.29 -16.87 -6.95
CA ASP A 351 4.41 -17.64 -7.51
C ASP A 351 5.46 -18.12 -6.50
N ALA A 352 5.38 -17.77 -5.19
CA ALA A 352 6.35 -18.31 -4.25
C ALA A 352 6.15 -19.83 -4.06
N PRO A 353 7.23 -20.60 -3.92
CA PRO A 353 7.15 -22.02 -3.66
C PRO A 353 6.65 -22.32 -2.24
N GLN A 354 6.30 -23.59 -1.98
CA GLN A 354 6.01 -24.10 -0.65
C GLN A 354 4.87 -23.37 0.08
N GLN A 355 3.79 -23.07 -0.64
CA GLN A 355 2.61 -22.40 -0.11
C GLN A 355 1.39 -23.30 -0.11
N HIS A 356 0.54 -23.12 0.89
CA HIS A 356 -0.71 -23.83 1.05
C HIS A 356 -1.83 -22.82 1.32
N PHE A 357 -2.93 -22.99 0.62
CA PHE A 357 -4.10 -22.14 0.79
C PHE A 357 -5.30 -22.99 1.17
N THR A 358 -6.08 -22.51 2.13
CA THR A 358 -7.33 -23.14 2.53
C THR A 358 -8.39 -22.08 2.69
N VAL A 359 -9.61 -22.37 2.25
CA VAL A 359 -10.74 -21.44 2.36
C VAL A 359 -11.95 -22.13 2.95
N ILE A 360 -12.80 -21.35 3.61
CA ILE A 360 -14.17 -21.71 3.97
C ILE A 360 -15.08 -20.73 3.24
N ARG A 361 -16.19 -21.22 2.71
CA ARG A 361 -17.13 -20.44 1.91
C ARG A 361 -18.54 -20.46 2.50
N HIS A 362 -19.24 -19.36 2.31
CA HIS A 362 -20.69 -19.31 2.34
C HIS A 362 -21.16 -19.11 0.90
N HIS A 363 -21.84 -20.13 0.34
CA HIS A 363 -22.13 -20.19 -1.09
C HIS A 363 -20.86 -20.02 -1.95
N GLN A 364 -20.84 -18.98 -2.78
CA GLN A 364 -19.69 -18.64 -3.64
C GLN A 364 -18.69 -17.69 -2.98
N GLN A 365 -19.01 -17.17 -1.80
CA GLN A 365 -18.21 -16.16 -1.13
C GLN A 365 -17.23 -16.81 -0.13
N ILE A 366 -15.95 -16.43 -0.19
CA ILE A 366 -14.97 -16.80 0.81
C ILE A 366 -15.23 -15.99 2.08
N ILE A 367 -15.42 -16.67 3.19
CA ILE A 367 -15.66 -16.06 4.51
C ILE A 367 -14.49 -16.27 5.48
N ALA A 368 -13.64 -17.24 5.20
CA ALA A 368 -12.38 -17.43 5.92
C ALA A 368 -11.29 -17.92 4.95
N ALA A 369 -10.07 -17.47 5.15
CA ALA A 369 -8.92 -17.83 4.36
C ALA A 369 -7.71 -18.12 5.25
N LEU A 370 -6.95 -19.14 4.87
CA LEU A 370 -5.68 -19.49 5.50
C LEU A 370 -4.61 -19.54 4.41
N TRP A 371 -3.54 -18.79 4.61
CA TRP A 371 -2.33 -18.83 3.81
C TRP A 371 -1.17 -19.31 4.68
N VAL A 372 -0.64 -20.48 4.36
CA VAL A 372 0.48 -21.11 5.07
C VAL A 372 1.70 -21.13 4.14
N VAL A 373 2.84 -20.77 4.67
CA VAL A 373 4.15 -20.83 3.99
C VAL A 373 5.05 -21.79 4.78
N GLU A 374 5.73 -22.67 4.08
CA GLU A 374 6.74 -23.51 4.71
C GLU A 374 8.02 -22.72 4.94
N GLU A 375 8.67 -22.96 6.06
CA GLU A 375 9.95 -22.34 6.42
C GLU A 375 10.90 -23.39 7.02
N GLY A 376 12.16 -23.01 7.16
CA GLY A 376 13.20 -23.87 7.70
C GLY A 376 13.97 -24.63 6.61
N GLY A 377 14.56 -25.76 6.99
CA GLY A 377 15.40 -26.55 6.08
C GLY A 377 16.67 -25.81 5.63
N LEU A 378 17.17 -24.86 6.43
CA LEU A 378 18.39 -24.11 6.15
C LEU A 378 19.62 -25.03 6.28
N SER A 379 20.71 -24.70 5.58
CA SER A 379 21.98 -25.42 5.74
C SER A 379 22.52 -25.25 7.17
N GLU A 380 23.29 -26.21 7.66
CA GLU A 380 23.91 -26.14 8.98
C GLU A 380 24.72 -24.88 9.19
N THR A 381 25.50 -24.46 8.19
CA THR A 381 26.29 -23.23 8.23
C THR A 381 25.40 -22.01 8.42
N LEU A 382 24.30 -21.89 7.64
CA LEU A 382 23.39 -20.76 7.75
C LEU A 382 22.59 -20.79 9.06
N ALA A 383 22.18 -21.98 9.52
CA ALA A 383 21.51 -22.14 10.80
C ALA A 383 22.40 -21.70 11.97
N HIS A 384 23.68 -22.04 11.93
CA HIS A 384 24.67 -21.57 12.91
C HIS A 384 24.83 -20.05 12.89
N GLU A 385 24.92 -19.42 11.69
CA GLU A 385 25.00 -17.97 11.56
C GLU A 385 23.75 -17.26 12.08
N VAL A 386 22.57 -17.84 11.87
CA VAL A 386 21.28 -17.34 12.41
C VAL A 386 21.28 -17.42 13.94
N TRP A 387 21.64 -18.58 14.50
CA TRP A 387 21.72 -18.78 15.94
C TRP A 387 22.73 -17.82 16.60
N ALA A 388 23.87 -17.62 15.98
CA ALA A 388 24.91 -16.71 16.45
C ALA A 388 24.55 -15.22 16.24
N GLY A 389 23.40 -14.91 15.65
CA GLY A 389 22.92 -13.54 15.41
C GLY A 389 23.65 -12.80 14.28
N ARG A 390 24.48 -13.50 13.49
CA ARG A 390 25.27 -12.87 12.40
C ARG A 390 24.54 -12.79 11.07
N ARG A 391 23.54 -13.63 10.85
CA ARG A 391 22.75 -13.66 9.60
C ARG A 391 21.25 -13.68 9.91
N ARG A 392 20.50 -12.94 9.12
CA ARG A 392 19.02 -12.92 9.13
C ARG A 392 18.52 -13.14 7.71
N PRO A 393 18.36 -14.39 7.26
CA PRO A 393 17.84 -14.69 5.94
C PRO A 393 16.41 -14.14 5.82
N LYS A 394 16.02 -13.76 4.62
CA LYS A 394 14.65 -13.32 4.34
C LYS A 394 13.69 -14.48 4.55
N GLY A 395 12.53 -14.21 5.13
CA GLY A 395 11.60 -15.25 5.54
C GLY A 395 12.08 -16.01 6.78
N ASN A 396 11.61 -17.23 6.97
CA ASN A 396 11.99 -18.11 8.09
C ASN A 396 11.84 -17.46 9.47
N LEU A 397 10.80 -16.62 9.65
CA LEU A 397 10.65 -15.78 10.86
C LEU A 397 10.45 -16.60 12.12
N VAL A 398 9.67 -17.69 12.05
CA VAL A 398 9.45 -18.59 13.21
C VAL A 398 10.73 -19.31 13.55
N ALA A 399 11.40 -19.89 12.56
CA ALA A 399 12.66 -20.60 12.75
C ALA A 399 13.75 -19.69 13.33
N GLN A 400 13.86 -18.46 12.83
CA GLN A 400 14.80 -17.45 13.35
C GLN A 400 14.46 -17.02 14.77
N SER A 401 13.17 -16.79 15.07
CA SER A 401 12.72 -16.38 16.40
C SER A 401 12.96 -17.47 17.44
N LEU A 402 12.67 -18.72 17.11
CA LEU A 402 12.94 -19.86 17.98
C LEU A 402 14.44 -20.05 18.23
N SER A 403 15.27 -19.85 17.22
CA SER A 403 16.72 -19.96 17.35
C SER A 403 17.29 -18.80 18.18
N ALA A 404 16.96 -17.56 17.84
CA ALA A 404 17.56 -16.37 18.44
C ALA A 404 17.03 -16.05 19.84
N HIS A 405 15.75 -16.32 20.13
CA HIS A 405 15.08 -15.95 21.38
C HIS A 405 14.67 -17.14 22.22
N GLY A 406 14.35 -18.27 21.59
CA GLY A 406 13.99 -19.51 22.30
C GLY A 406 15.15 -20.43 22.60
N GLY A 407 16.35 -20.16 22.07
CA GLY A 407 17.55 -20.97 22.25
C GLY A 407 17.53 -22.32 21.49
N TYR A 408 16.60 -22.50 20.56
CA TYR A 408 16.47 -23.72 19.78
C TYR A 408 17.40 -23.71 18.56
N TYR A 409 18.67 -24.06 18.77
CA TYR A 409 19.71 -24.08 17.70
C TYR A 409 19.25 -24.78 16.40
N HIS A 410 18.56 -25.92 16.54
CA HIS A 410 18.15 -26.72 15.39
C HIS A 410 16.87 -26.23 14.69
N ALA A 411 16.16 -25.23 15.24
CA ALA A 411 14.91 -24.76 14.62
C ALA A 411 15.04 -24.35 13.15
N PRO A 412 16.12 -23.66 12.71
CA PRO A 412 16.31 -23.33 11.31
C PRO A 412 16.59 -24.52 10.39
N LEU A 413 17.06 -25.65 10.92
CA LEU A 413 17.31 -26.87 10.16
C LEU A 413 16.04 -27.64 9.88
N LEU A 414 15.02 -27.50 10.74
CA LEU A 414 13.76 -28.21 10.61
C LEU A 414 12.82 -27.45 9.69
N HIS A 415 12.04 -28.20 8.91
CA HIS A 415 10.92 -27.62 8.18
C HIS A 415 9.78 -27.27 9.14
N SER A 416 9.27 -26.06 9.03
CA SER A 416 8.12 -25.57 9.79
C SER A 416 7.14 -24.88 8.86
N LYS A 417 5.94 -24.61 9.36
CA LYS A 417 4.89 -23.92 8.59
C LYS A 417 4.45 -22.67 9.34
N GLN A 418 4.52 -21.54 8.66
CA GLN A 418 3.98 -20.28 9.14
C GLN A 418 2.69 -19.95 8.39
N GLY A 419 1.62 -19.66 9.11
CA GLY A 419 0.31 -19.37 8.54
C GLY A 419 -0.17 -17.95 8.80
N LYS A 420 -0.86 -17.38 7.83
CA LYS A 420 -1.73 -16.21 7.97
C LYS A 420 -3.18 -16.68 7.96
N ILE A 421 -3.89 -16.46 9.05
CA ILE A 421 -5.30 -16.85 9.21
C ILE A 421 -6.16 -15.59 9.22
N THR A 422 -7.25 -15.62 8.45
CA THR A 422 -8.23 -14.54 8.38
C THR A 422 -9.65 -15.08 8.39
#